data_9d8b966706774a384a9917ebd61f5020
#
_entry.id   9d8b966706774a384a9917ebd61f5020
#
_cell.length_a   1.000
_cell.length_b   1.000
_cell.length_c   1.000
_cell.angle_alpha   90.00
_cell.angle_beta   90.00
_cell.angle_gamma   90.00
#
_symmetry.space_group_name_H-M   'P 1'
#
loop_
_entity.id
_entity.type
_entity.pdbx_description
1 polymer ?
#
loop_
_entity_poly.entity_id
_entity_poly.type
_entity_poly.pdbx_seq_one_letter_code
_entity_poly.pdbx_strand_id
1 'polypeptide(L)'
;MNTMRERPHGMKVIHMQAFVFGAHRWKDRPMRAVIGRVKIKPDRADEALAMVGETGVAMLRGMIGSAGGYWARSHGGDIIQHSFWLFDTEENARAAEATFNKLRDMPDAPATFISVDVCEIVGQA
;
A
#
# COMPACT_ATOMS: atom_id res chain seq x y z
N MET A 1 -25.87 -8.99 6.64
CA MET A 1 -25.90 -8.97 6.26
C MET A 1 -25.31 -8.75 6.07
N ASN A 2 -25.11 -8.87 6.55
CA ASN A 2 -24.77 -8.82 6.31
C ASN A 2 -23.97 -8.40 6.23
N THR A 3 -23.64 -8.20 6.58
CA THR A 3 -23.27 -7.88 6.34
C THR A 3 -22.49 -7.28 6.16
N MET A 4 -22.19 -7.13 6.45
CA MET A 4 -21.91 -6.63 6.05
C MET A 4 -21.71 -5.91 5.73
N ARG A 5 -21.85 -5.76 5.99
CA ARG A 5 -22.08 -5.20 5.44
C ARG A 5 -21.61 -4.27 5.18
N GLU A 6 -21.31 -4.37 5.33
CA GLU A 6 -21.20 -3.71 4.84
C GLU A 6 -20.51 -2.88 4.86
N ARG A 7 -20.37 -2.82 5.17
CA ARG A 7 -19.97 -2.16 5.03
C ARG A 7 -19.31 -1.29 4.77
N PRO A 8 -19.24 -1.27 5.14
CA PRO A 8 -18.85 -0.71 4.76
C PRO A 8 -18.05 -0.30 4.43
N HIS A 9 -17.94 -0.35 4.72
CA HIS A 9 -17.46 -0.33 4.25
C HIS A 9 -16.74 -0.30 3.94
N GLY A 10 -16.48 -0.41 4.26
CA GLY A 10 -16.18 -0.71 3.78
C GLY A 10 -15.62 -1.17 3.67
N MET A 11 -15.67 -1.47 4.00
CA MET A 11 -15.61 -2.03 3.71
C MET A 11 -15.53 -2.42 3.54
N LYS A 12 -15.26 -2.41 3.80
CA LYS A 12 -15.61 -3.03 3.60
C LYS A 12 -15.35 -3.42 3.26
N VAL A 13 -15.25 -3.60 3.67
CA VAL A 13 -15.45 -4.23 3.24
C VAL A 13 -15.38 -4.48 3.12
N ILE A 14 -15.29 -4.64 3.48
CA ILE A 14 -15.65 -5.05 3.22
C ILE A 14 -15.38 -5.37 3.25
N HIS A 15 -15.16 -5.44 3.61
CA HIS A 15 -15.45 -5.92 3.50
C HIS A 15 -15.00 -6.32 3.71
N MET A 16 -14.67 -6.56 4.18
CA MET A 16 -14.77 -7.11 4.20
C MET A 16 -15.06 -7.82 4.14
N GLN A 17 -15.20 -8.10 4.46
CA GLN A 17 -15.82 -8.82 4.35
C GLN A 17 -15.59 -9.63 4.27
N ALA A 18 -15.41 -9.83 4.69
CA ALA A 18 -15.49 -10.72 4.60
C ALA A 18 -15.21 -11.51 4.73
N PHE A 19 -14.87 -11.83 5.06
CA PHE A 19 -14.89 -12.64 5.06
C PHE A 19 -14.75 -13.81 5.15
N VAL A 20 -14.75 -14.24 6.45
CA VAL A 20 -14.64 -15.58 6.65
C VAL A 20 -14.27 -16.45 5.46
N PHE A 21 -14.77 -16.42 4.51
CA PHE A 21 -14.35 -17.11 3.30
C PHE A 21 -13.18 -16.42 2.64
N GLY A 22 -12.65 -15.42 3.27
CA GLY A 22 -11.56 -14.65 2.71
C GLY A 22 -10.34 -15.46 2.40
N ALA A 23 -9.98 -16.40 3.28
CA ALA A 23 -8.78 -17.20 3.10
C ALA A 23 -8.79 -17.99 1.79
N HIS A 24 -9.93 -18.50 1.38
CA HIS A 24 -10.01 -19.22 0.12
C HIS A 24 -9.93 -18.28 -1.07
N ARG A 25 -10.46 -17.10 -0.94
CA ARG A 25 -10.54 -16.16 -2.03
C ARG A 25 -9.18 -15.63 -2.47
N TRP A 26 -8.28 -15.39 -1.54
CA TRP A 26 -6.98 -14.90 -1.93
C TRP A 26 -6.18 -15.94 -2.70
N LYS A 27 -6.43 -17.22 -2.46
CA LYS A 27 -5.79 -18.28 -3.22
C LYS A 27 -6.35 -18.36 -4.63
N ASP A 28 -7.65 -18.16 -4.78
CA ASP A 28 -8.31 -18.23 -6.08
C ASP A 28 -8.03 -16.99 -6.92
N ARG A 29 -7.73 -15.89 -6.27
CA ARG A 29 -7.44 -14.62 -6.92
C ARG A 29 -6.11 -14.12 -6.41
N PRO A 30 -5.01 -14.59 -7.02
CA PRO A 30 -3.67 -14.26 -6.56
C PRO A 30 -3.50 -12.75 -6.49
N MET A 31 -3.26 -12.27 -5.29
CA MET A 31 -3.02 -10.85 -5.06
C MET A 31 -1.53 -10.56 -5.07
N ARG A 32 -1.21 -9.34 -5.38
CA ARG A 32 0.17 -8.86 -5.37
C ARG A 32 0.29 -7.68 -4.43
N ALA A 33 1.44 -7.55 -3.80
CA ALA A 33 1.79 -6.39 -3.01
C ALA A 33 2.91 -5.63 -3.68
N VAL A 34 2.79 -4.31 -3.71
CA VAL A 34 3.90 -3.44 -4.10
C VAL A 34 4.51 -2.96 -2.79
N ILE A 35 5.75 -3.36 -2.54
CA ILE A 35 6.45 -3.01 -1.30
C ILE A 35 7.53 -2.01 -1.64
N GLY A 36 7.30 -0.76 -1.20
CA GLY A 36 8.24 0.32 -1.41
C GLY A 36 8.91 0.74 -0.12
N ARG A 37 10.16 1.17 -0.21
CA ARG A 37 10.90 1.65 0.95
C ARG A 37 11.62 2.93 0.61
N VAL A 38 11.50 3.88 1.53
CA VAL A 38 12.20 5.16 1.41
C VAL A 38 12.82 5.50 2.76
N LYS A 39 13.93 6.23 2.72
CA LYS A 39 14.57 6.74 3.92
C LYS A 39 14.11 8.17 4.12
N ILE A 40 13.51 8.44 5.26
CA ILE A 40 12.97 9.77 5.57
C ILE A 40 14.09 10.69 6.05
N LYS A 41 14.13 11.90 5.51
CA LYS A 41 15.06 12.92 6.00
C LYS A 41 14.58 13.38 7.38
N PRO A 42 15.41 13.26 8.44
CA PRO A 42 14.93 13.48 9.81
C PRO A 42 14.34 14.88 10.05
N ASP A 43 14.88 15.89 9.40
CA ASP A 43 14.41 17.28 9.54
C ASP A 43 13.14 17.55 8.73
N ARG A 44 12.68 16.57 7.92
CA ARG A 44 11.48 16.70 7.12
C ARG A 44 10.48 15.55 7.40
N ALA A 45 10.60 14.93 8.57
CA ALA A 45 9.77 13.76 8.89
C ALA A 45 8.28 14.09 8.97
N ASP A 46 7.94 15.26 9.49
CA ASP A 46 6.54 15.67 9.60
C ASP A 46 5.96 15.97 8.22
N GLU A 47 6.75 16.60 7.35
CA GLU A 47 6.34 16.84 5.97
C GLU A 47 6.06 15.53 5.23
N ALA A 48 6.97 14.55 5.37
CA ALA A 48 6.80 13.27 4.75
C ALA A 48 5.55 12.53 5.27
N LEU A 49 5.26 12.68 6.56
CA LEU A 49 4.07 12.07 7.14
C LEU A 49 2.79 12.71 6.59
N ALA A 50 2.78 14.03 6.48
CA ALA A 50 1.64 14.74 5.91
C ALA A 50 1.39 14.31 4.46
N MET A 51 2.45 14.08 3.68
CA MET A 51 2.31 13.62 2.30
C MET A 51 1.63 12.26 2.20
N VAL A 52 1.86 11.35 3.15
CA VAL A 52 1.16 10.07 3.17
C VAL A 52 -0.34 10.30 3.32
N GLY A 53 -0.74 11.09 4.32
CA GLY A 53 -2.15 11.32 4.60
C GLY A 53 -2.87 12.12 3.52
N GLU A 54 -2.20 13.13 2.96
CA GLU A 54 -2.85 14.06 2.02
C GLU A 54 -2.76 13.59 0.57
N THR A 55 -1.73 12.85 0.21
CA THR A 55 -1.48 12.46 -1.16
C THR A 55 -1.46 10.96 -1.33
N GLY A 56 -0.67 10.25 -0.52
CA GLY A 56 -0.44 8.82 -0.70
C GLY A 56 -1.71 7.99 -0.59
N VAL A 57 -2.52 8.25 0.43
CA VAL A 57 -3.76 7.50 0.65
C VAL A 57 -4.73 7.72 -0.50
N ALA A 58 -4.91 8.98 -0.90
CA ALA A 58 -5.83 9.30 -2.00
C ALA A 58 -5.35 8.71 -3.31
N MET A 59 -4.04 8.78 -3.57
CA MET A 59 -3.45 8.22 -4.78
C MET A 59 -3.69 6.72 -4.85
N LEU A 60 -3.43 5.99 -3.76
CA LEU A 60 -3.61 4.55 -3.75
C LEU A 60 -5.06 4.17 -3.98
N ARG A 61 -6.00 4.90 -3.34
CA ARG A 61 -7.43 4.62 -3.53
C ARG A 61 -7.87 4.80 -4.97
N GLY A 62 -7.21 5.68 -5.72
CA GLY A 62 -7.56 5.92 -7.11
C GLY A 62 -6.89 4.97 -8.10
N MET A 63 -5.98 4.11 -7.64
CA MET A 63 -5.29 3.18 -8.55
C MET A 63 -6.17 2.00 -8.88
N ILE A 64 -6.17 1.61 -10.16
CA ILE A 64 -6.97 0.48 -10.65
C ILE A 64 -6.53 -0.80 -9.94
N GLY A 65 -7.51 -1.53 -9.40
CA GLY A 65 -7.27 -2.81 -8.75
C GLY A 65 -6.72 -2.72 -7.34
N SER A 66 -6.60 -1.52 -6.76
CA SER A 66 -6.07 -1.40 -5.41
C SER A 66 -7.05 -2.00 -4.39
N ALA A 67 -6.50 -2.71 -3.42
CA ALA A 67 -7.27 -3.37 -2.37
C ALA A 67 -6.86 -2.88 -0.99
N GLY A 68 -6.32 -1.66 -0.92
CA GLY A 68 -5.87 -1.08 0.33
C GLY A 68 -4.37 -1.11 0.49
N GLY A 69 -3.89 -0.66 1.63
CA GLY A 69 -2.47 -0.65 1.90
C GLY A 69 -2.14 -0.08 3.26
N TYR A 70 -0.86 -0.10 3.56
CA TYR A 70 -0.33 0.39 4.83
C TYR A 70 0.97 1.12 4.59
N TRP A 71 1.24 2.09 5.45
CA TRP A 71 2.53 2.75 5.55
C TRP A 71 3.01 2.59 6.98
N ALA A 72 4.23 2.10 7.16
CA ALA A 72 4.79 1.87 8.47
C ALA A 72 6.20 2.44 8.53
N ARG A 73 6.61 2.92 9.69
CA ARG A 73 7.96 3.47 9.89
C ARG A 73 8.69 2.72 10.96
N SER A 74 9.97 2.44 10.70
CA SER A 74 10.88 1.94 11.72
C SER A 74 11.73 3.10 12.25
N HIS A 75 12.00 3.09 13.54
CA HIS A 75 12.67 4.19 14.24
C HIS A 75 13.94 3.79 14.96
N GLY A 76 14.48 2.62 14.70
CA GLY A 76 15.68 2.17 15.38
C GLY A 76 16.94 2.58 14.65
N GLY A 77 17.17 3.87 14.46
CA GLY A 77 18.28 4.40 13.69
C GLY A 77 17.74 5.30 12.61
N ASP A 78 18.05 5.04 11.34
CA ASP A 78 17.43 5.76 10.23
C ASP A 78 15.93 5.52 10.23
N ILE A 79 15.18 6.54 9.83
CA ILE A 79 13.73 6.41 9.69
C ILE A 79 13.46 5.81 8.32
N ILE A 80 13.04 4.54 8.29
CA ILE A 80 12.68 3.86 7.05
C ILE A 80 11.16 3.75 6.99
N GLN A 81 10.57 4.23 5.91
CA GLN A 81 9.14 4.09 5.68
C GLN A 81 8.91 2.97 4.69
N HIS A 82 8.05 2.04 5.09
CA HIS A 82 7.66 0.88 4.29
C HIS A 82 6.24 1.10 3.82
N SER A 83 6.00 0.92 2.52
CA SER A 83 4.67 1.02 1.94
C SER A 83 4.27 -0.36 1.44
N PHE A 84 3.06 -0.79 1.81
CA PHE A 84 2.49 -2.06 1.36
C PHE A 84 1.20 -1.73 0.62
N TRP A 85 1.24 -1.75 -0.70
CA TRP A 85 0.07 -1.47 -1.54
C TRP A 85 -0.43 -2.78 -2.13
N LEU A 86 -1.69 -3.10 -1.91
CA LEU A 86 -2.28 -4.37 -2.33
C LEU A 86 -3.06 -4.21 -3.62
N PHE A 87 -2.88 -5.16 -4.54
CA PHE A 87 -3.55 -5.14 -5.84
C PHE A 87 -4.11 -6.51 -6.18
N ASP A 88 -5.18 -6.51 -6.96
CA ASP A 88 -5.88 -7.72 -7.36
C ASP A 88 -5.15 -8.52 -8.44
N THR A 89 -4.29 -7.89 -9.22
CA THR A 89 -3.54 -8.56 -10.29
C THR A 89 -2.10 -8.08 -10.35
N GLU A 90 -1.25 -8.88 -10.96
CA GLU A 90 0.14 -8.49 -11.19
C GLU A 90 0.22 -7.29 -12.13
N GLU A 91 -0.64 -7.23 -13.13
CA GLU A 91 -0.63 -6.12 -14.09
C GLU A 91 -0.87 -4.79 -13.37
N ASN A 92 -1.88 -4.75 -12.49
CA ASN A 92 -2.18 -3.53 -11.75
C ASN A 92 -1.08 -3.18 -10.76
N ALA A 93 -0.46 -4.20 -10.15
CA ALA A 93 0.68 -3.99 -9.27
C ALA A 93 1.89 -3.42 -10.03
N ARG A 94 2.14 -3.90 -11.24
CA ARG A 94 3.25 -3.39 -12.06
C ARG A 94 3.02 -1.93 -12.44
N ALA A 95 1.79 -1.55 -12.74
CA ALA A 95 1.46 -0.16 -13.02
C ALA A 95 1.74 0.73 -11.79
N ALA A 96 1.41 0.24 -10.60
CA ALA A 96 1.68 0.96 -9.36
C ALA A 96 3.18 1.03 -9.08
N GLU A 97 3.92 -0.03 -9.37
CA GLU A 97 5.38 -0.03 -9.26
C GLU A 97 5.98 1.09 -10.10
N ALA A 98 5.50 1.24 -11.33
CA ALA A 98 5.99 2.31 -12.21
C ALA A 98 5.72 3.69 -11.62
N THR A 99 4.56 3.87 -10.99
CA THR A 99 4.22 5.12 -10.31
C THR A 99 5.16 5.37 -9.12
N PHE A 100 5.41 4.33 -8.32
CA PHE A 100 6.31 4.45 -7.17
C PHE A 100 7.73 4.80 -7.63
N ASN A 101 8.18 4.23 -8.75
CA ASN A 101 9.52 4.50 -9.26
C ASN A 101 9.73 5.97 -9.64
N LYS A 102 8.65 6.71 -9.91
CA LYS A 102 8.76 8.14 -10.20
C LYS A 102 9.27 8.94 -9.02
N LEU A 103 9.13 8.43 -7.80
CA LEU A 103 9.66 9.08 -6.61
C LEU A 103 11.18 9.17 -6.64
N ARG A 104 11.82 8.24 -7.34
CA ARG A 104 13.28 8.21 -7.46
C ARG A 104 13.82 9.51 -8.06
N ASP A 105 13.09 10.09 -8.99
CA ASP A 105 13.53 11.26 -9.72
C ASP A 105 12.88 12.55 -9.22
N MET A 106 12.17 12.49 -8.10
CA MET A 106 11.48 13.66 -7.55
C MET A 106 12.50 14.59 -6.90
N PRO A 107 12.64 15.85 -7.40
CA PRO A 107 13.59 16.78 -6.81
C PRO A 107 13.11 17.23 -5.44
N ASP A 108 14.07 17.42 -4.54
CA ASP A 108 13.82 17.99 -3.21
C ASP A 108 12.74 17.23 -2.41
N ALA A 109 12.69 15.92 -2.57
CA ALA A 109 11.72 15.11 -1.82
C ALA A 109 12.15 14.99 -0.34
N PRO A 110 11.19 14.87 0.59
CA PRO A 110 11.51 14.70 2.02
C PRO A 110 12.03 13.29 2.33
N ALA A 111 12.15 12.44 1.33
CA ALA A 111 12.61 11.07 1.49
C ALA A 111 13.50 10.68 0.33
N THR A 112 14.41 9.73 0.60
CA THR A 112 15.29 9.16 -0.41
C THR A 112 14.80 7.76 -0.78
N PHE A 113 14.63 7.51 -2.06
CA PHE A 113 14.19 6.20 -2.56
C PHE A 113 15.22 5.13 -2.20
N ILE A 114 14.74 3.98 -1.73
CA ILE A 114 15.58 2.80 -1.47
C ILE A 114 15.24 1.69 -2.46
N SER A 115 14.00 1.23 -2.48
CA SER A 115 13.62 0.09 -3.32
C SER A 115 12.11 0.05 -3.53
N VAL A 116 11.70 -0.64 -4.58
CA VAL A 116 10.31 -1.05 -4.76
C VAL A 116 10.30 -2.43 -5.41
N ASP A 117 9.42 -3.30 -4.92
CA ASP A 117 9.28 -4.67 -5.42
C ASP A 117 7.81 -5.03 -5.55
N VAL A 118 7.49 -5.79 -6.59
CA VAL A 118 6.18 -6.44 -6.70
C VAL A 118 6.33 -7.84 -6.14
N CYS A 119 5.52 -8.16 -5.15
CA CYS A 119 5.63 -9.41 -4.40
C CYS A 119 4.34 -10.22 -4.50
N GLU A 120 4.49 -11.52 -4.54
CA GLU A 120 3.37 -12.42 -4.44
C GLU A 120 2.96 -12.56 -2.98
N ILE A 121 1.66 -12.49 -2.69
CA ILE A 121 1.18 -12.71 -1.32
C ILE A 121 1.05 -14.21 -1.12
N VAL A 122 1.77 -14.73 -0.14
CA VAL A 122 1.85 -16.16 0.09
C VAL A 122 1.15 -16.61 1.37
N GLY A 123 0.56 -15.68 2.10
CA GLY A 123 -0.18 -16.01 3.32
C GLY A 123 -1.02 -14.84 3.78
N GLN A 124 -2.14 -15.16 4.41
CA GLN A 124 -3.05 -14.17 4.97
C GLN A 124 -3.77 -14.79 6.15
N ALA A 125 -3.94 -14.04 7.21
CA ALA A 125 -4.65 -14.50 8.39
C ALA A 125 -5.92 -13.70 8.63
#